data_1b497f4b1451e37910fc7081e0f36042
#
_entry.id   1b497f4b1451e37910fc7081e0f36042
#
_cell.length_a   1.000
_cell.length_b   1.000
_cell.length_c   1.000
_cell.angle_alpha   90.00
_cell.angle_beta   90.00
_cell.angle_gamma   90.00
#
_symmetry.space_group_name_H-M   'P 1'
#
loop_
_entity.id
_entity.type
_entity.pdbx_description
1 polymer ?
#
loop_
_entity_poly.entity_id
_entity_poly.type
_entity_poly.pdbx_seq_one_letter_code
_entity_poly.pdbx_strand_id
1 'polypeptide(L)'
;MSEPISNNFIHNFIDKDLEDGVYKEVYTRFPPEPNGYLHIGHAKAICVNFTTALKYNGKCNLRYDDTNPVKEDVEYVDAIEEDIKWLGFKWEKQLWASSYFETMYDAAVALIKKGKAFVDDLTAEQIKEYRGTLKEPGKESPYRNRSVEENLALFEDMRAGKFADGEKVLRAKIDMSSPNINMRDPVIYRIAHAHHHNTGDKWCIYPMYDFAHPIEDAIEGITHSLCSLEFEDHRPLYNWVLDEVGFWENPPRQIEFARLNLTGTVMSKRLLKGLVDDGVVDGWDDPRMPTIAGLRRRGYTPEAIRDFCERIGVAKANSTVESSLLEHCVREDLQDKVESRNVVENPIKVVITNYPEDKTEMVEIENNKNVPEMGVREIPFSNELYVDGEDFMEVPAKKYFRLFPGNEVRFKGAYFIKCEEVIKNEDGSIKELHCTYDPATRSGLDFTERKVKGTIHFVDAKTAVQIKIREYDQLLIEDENGNLVPNEASKVEKIAYAEPALAEAKAGERFQFFRHGYYIADSKLTTDDEKVFNKIVGLKSSYKPNK
;
A
#
# COMPACT_ATOMS: atom_id res chain seq x y z
N MET A 1 16.32 -18.42 -8.62
CA MET A 1 17.21 -17.29 -8.98
C MET A 1 16.32 -16.07 -9.07
N SER A 2 16.55 -15.03 -8.26
CA SER A 2 15.81 -13.78 -8.38
C SER A 2 16.04 -13.19 -9.77
N GLU A 3 14.98 -12.70 -10.41
CA GLU A 3 15.12 -11.99 -11.68
C GLU A 3 16.08 -10.80 -11.53
N PRO A 4 16.86 -10.46 -12.57
CA PRO A 4 17.80 -9.34 -12.49
C PRO A 4 17.04 -8.02 -12.33
N ILE A 5 17.41 -7.23 -11.33
CA ILE A 5 16.83 -5.90 -11.07
C ILE A 5 17.08 -5.00 -12.29
N SER A 6 16.02 -4.43 -12.82
CA SER A 6 16.05 -3.55 -14.00
C SER A 6 16.88 -2.28 -13.74
N ASN A 7 17.52 -1.76 -14.78
CA ASN A 7 18.29 -0.52 -14.69
C ASN A 7 17.37 0.71 -14.72
N ASN A 8 17.73 1.73 -13.95
CA ASN A 8 17.07 3.03 -13.95
C ASN A 8 18.10 4.17 -13.85
N PHE A 9 17.67 5.41 -13.92
CA PHE A 9 18.58 6.55 -13.92
C PHE A 9 19.39 6.72 -12.62
N ILE A 10 18.89 6.25 -11.46
CA ILE A 10 19.62 6.25 -10.19
C ILE A 10 20.84 5.34 -10.32
N HIS A 11 20.66 4.17 -10.92
CA HIS A 11 21.75 3.23 -11.15
C HIS A 11 22.84 3.81 -12.03
N ASN A 12 22.51 4.63 -13.04
CA ASN A 12 23.51 5.31 -13.86
C ASN A 12 24.40 6.27 -13.05
N PHE A 13 23.80 6.96 -12.06
CA PHE A 13 24.58 7.80 -11.14
C PHE A 13 25.49 6.96 -10.24
N ILE A 14 24.95 5.87 -9.70
CA ILE A 14 25.69 4.97 -8.82
C ILE A 14 26.86 4.31 -9.57
N ASP A 15 26.60 3.79 -10.78
CA ASP A 15 27.63 3.17 -11.62
C ASP A 15 28.79 4.13 -11.85
N LYS A 16 28.48 5.38 -12.20
CA LYS A 16 29.48 6.41 -12.40
C LYS A 16 30.25 6.73 -11.12
N ASP A 17 29.58 6.90 -10.00
CA ASP A 17 30.22 7.23 -8.72
C ASP A 17 31.15 6.10 -8.24
N LEU A 18 30.80 4.82 -8.54
CA LEU A 18 31.66 3.67 -8.27
C LEU A 18 32.85 3.58 -9.24
N GLU A 19 32.64 3.83 -10.54
CA GLU A 19 33.69 3.86 -11.57
C GLU A 19 34.72 4.97 -11.31
N ASP A 20 34.24 6.16 -10.91
CA ASP A 20 35.08 7.30 -10.57
C ASP A 20 35.75 7.15 -9.19
N GLY A 21 35.44 6.06 -8.45
CA GLY A 21 35.99 5.78 -7.13
C GLY A 21 35.56 6.73 -6.03
N VAL A 22 34.43 7.45 -6.23
CA VAL A 22 33.86 8.36 -5.22
C VAL A 22 33.39 7.55 -4.00
N TYR A 23 32.75 6.42 -4.25
CA TYR A 23 32.36 5.47 -3.21
C TYR A 23 32.88 4.06 -3.51
N LYS A 24 33.09 3.27 -2.44
CA LYS A 24 33.55 1.88 -2.52
C LYS A 24 32.42 0.87 -2.39
N GLU A 25 31.30 1.27 -1.83
CA GLU A 25 30.10 0.47 -1.63
C GLU A 25 28.85 1.35 -1.82
N VAL A 26 27.68 0.70 -1.93
CA VAL A 26 26.39 1.40 -1.98
C VAL A 26 25.69 1.25 -0.66
N TYR A 27 25.38 2.36 -0.01
CA TYR A 27 24.67 2.40 1.25
C TYR A 27 23.51 3.38 1.14
N THR A 28 22.29 2.87 1.26
CA THR A 28 21.04 3.64 1.22
C THR A 28 20.33 3.60 2.58
N ARG A 29 19.24 4.30 2.71
CA ARG A 29 18.36 4.24 3.90
C ARG A 29 16.92 4.52 3.53
N PHE A 30 15.98 3.97 4.28
CA PHE A 30 14.59 4.35 4.31
C PHE A 30 14.32 5.08 5.63
N PRO A 31 13.96 6.42 5.60
CA PRO A 31 13.86 7.25 6.78
C PRO A 31 12.40 7.64 7.09
N PRO A 32 11.53 6.72 7.55
CA PRO A 32 10.15 7.08 7.86
C PRO A 32 10.05 7.91 9.14
N GLU A 33 9.12 8.89 9.16
CA GLU A 33 8.64 9.47 10.41
C GLU A 33 7.68 8.48 11.09
N PRO A 34 7.84 8.17 12.40
CA PRO A 34 6.97 7.24 13.13
C PRO A 34 5.67 7.94 13.57
N ASN A 35 4.92 8.51 12.63
CA ASN A 35 3.72 9.33 12.83
C ASN A 35 2.48 8.83 12.08
N GLY A 36 2.47 7.57 11.67
CA GLY A 36 1.36 6.93 10.97
C GLY A 36 1.77 5.67 10.22
N TYR A 37 0.79 4.92 9.77
CA TYR A 37 0.98 3.71 8.98
C TYR A 37 1.53 4.05 7.58
N LEU A 38 2.33 3.15 7.04
CA LEU A 38 2.84 3.26 5.68
C LEU A 38 1.73 2.97 4.67
N HIS A 39 1.75 3.66 3.54
CA HIS A 39 0.82 3.45 2.42
C HIS A 39 1.57 3.01 1.15
N ILE A 40 0.85 2.69 0.09
CA ILE A 40 1.41 2.20 -1.18
C ILE A 40 2.48 3.14 -1.78
N GLY A 41 2.40 4.44 -1.53
CA GLY A 41 3.44 5.39 -1.93
C GLY A 41 4.77 5.15 -1.22
N HIS A 42 4.74 4.77 0.07
CA HIS A 42 5.94 4.38 0.82
C HIS A 42 6.49 3.04 0.34
N ALA A 43 5.63 2.10 -0.10
CA ALA A 43 6.09 0.83 -0.67
C ALA A 43 7.02 1.06 -1.87
N LYS A 44 6.73 2.05 -2.73
CA LYS A 44 7.65 2.44 -3.82
C LYS A 44 9.00 2.91 -3.28
N ALA A 45 9.01 3.81 -2.28
CA ALA A 45 10.26 4.32 -1.71
C ALA A 45 11.07 3.19 -1.03
N ILE A 46 10.40 2.28 -0.32
CA ILE A 46 11.02 1.08 0.25
C ILE A 46 11.65 0.24 -0.86
N CYS A 47 10.88 -0.11 -1.90
CA CYS A 47 11.41 -0.89 -3.02
C CYS A 47 12.63 -0.20 -3.65
N VAL A 48 12.57 1.10 -3.96
CA VAL A 48 13.69 1.83 -4.57
C VAL A 48 14.95 1.75 -3.70
N ASN A 49 14.86 2.04 -2.41
CA ASN A 49 16.01 2.04 -1.50
C ASN A 49 16.60 0.65 -1.30
N PHE A 50 15.77 -0.33 -0.97
CA PHE A 50 16.23 -1.70 -0.69
C PHE A 50 16.68 -2.44 -1.94
N THR A 51 15.96 -2.35 -3.07
CA THR A 51 16.39 -3.03 -4.31
C THR A 51 17.64 -2.42 -4.90
N THR A 52 17.84 -1.09 -4.78
CA THR A 52 19.09 -0.44 -5.16
C THR A 52 20.25 -0.99 -4.35
N ALA A 53 20.15 -1.05 -3.02
CA ALA A 53 21.18 -1.65 -2.19
C ALA A 53 21.47 -3.12 -2.59
N LEU A 54 20.42 -3.94 -2.73
CA LEU A 54 20.55 -5.35 -3.13
C LEU A 54 21.24 -5.52 -4.48
N LYS A 55 20.94 -4.68 -5.47
CA LYS A 55 21.55 -4.74 -6.80
C LYS A 55 23.07 -4.61 -6.77
N TYR A 56 23.58 -3.79 -5.87
CA TYR A 56 25.01 -3.51 -5.73
C TYR A 56 25.68 -4.30 -4.59
N ASN A 57 25.02 -5.33 -4.04
CA ASN A 57 25.46 -6.05 -2.83
C ASN A 57 25.81 -5.10 -1.66
N GLY A 58 25.11 -3.98 -1.61
CA GLY A 58 25.25 -2.94 -0.62
C GLY A 58 24.31 -3.12 0.57
N LYS A 59 24.10 -2.04 1.32
CA LYS A 59 23.33 -2.02 2.57
C LYS A 59 22.22 -1.00 2.52
N CYS A 60 21.15 -1.23 3.29
CA CYS A 60 20.08 -0.27 3.49
C CYS A 60 19.71 -0.20 4.98
N ASN A 61 19.73 0.99 5.57
CA ASN A 61 19.29 1.21 6.95
C ASN A 61 17.80 1.54 7.01
N LEU A 62 17.20 1.20 8.15
CA LEU A 62 15.94 1.78 8.60
C LEU A 62 16.29 2.85 9.64
N ARG A 63 16.03 4.14 9.32
CA ARG A 63 16.25 5.26 10.24
C ARG A 63 14.94 5.96 10.52
N TYR A 64 14.51 5.94 11.76
CA TYR A 64 13.35 6.73 12.16
C TYR A 64 13.71 8.20 12.29
N ASP A 65 13.00 9.05 11.51
CA ASP A 65 13.07 10.49 11.68
C ASP A 65 12.15 10.90 12.84
N ASP A 66 12.70 10.87 14.05
CA ASP A 66 12.07 11.26 15.30
C ASP A 66 12.52 12.66 15.76
N THR A 67 12.71 13.59 14.83
CA THR A 67 13.08 14.99 15.12
C THR A 67 11.90 15.82 15.65
N ASN A 68 10.67 15.33 15.55
CA ASN A 68 9.47 16.03 15.99
C ASN A 68 8.80 15.34 17.20
N PRO A 69 9.01 15.84 18.45
CA PRO A 69 8.60 15.14 19.67
C PRO A 69 7.07 14.98 19.85
N VAL A 70 6.25 15.69 19.09
CA VAL A 70 4.80 15.81 19.34
C VAL A 70 3.97 14.75 18.58
N LYS A 71 4.56 13.96 17.70
CA LYS A 71 3.81 13.15 16.73
C LYS A 71 4.10 11.65 16.75
N GLU A 72 4.91 11.14 17.65
CA GLU A 72 5.48 9.81 17.57
C GLU A 72 4.79 8.83 18.50
N ASP A 73 4.50 7.61 18.00
CA ASP A 73 3.89 6.53 18.75
C ASP A 73 4.61 5.20 18.45
N VAL A 74 4.78 4.37 19.46
CA VAL A 74 5.39 3.03 19.38
C VAL A 74 4.58 2.12 18.42
N GLU A 75 3.27 2.28 18.37
CA GLU A 75 2.40 1.53 17.45
C GLU A 75 2.85 1.71 16.00
N TYR A 76 3.23 2.92 15.61
CA TYR A 76 3.66 3.19 14.24
C TYR A 76 5.03 2.59 13.92
N VAL A 77 5.93 2.52 14.92
CA VAL A 77 7.23 1.86 14.77
C VAL A 77 7.04 0.38 14.44
N ASP A 78 6.24 -0.32 15.25
CA ASP A 78 5.95 -1.75 15.05
C ASP A 78 5.29 -2.02 13.69
N ALA A 79 4.33 -1.18 13.30
CA ALA A 79 3.65 -1.28 12.01
C ALA A 79 4.61 -1.08 10.82
N ILE A 80 5.53 -0.10 10.91
CA ILE A 80 6.54 0.17 9.89
C ILE A 80 7.48 -1.03 9.72
N GLU A 81 7.96 -1.59 10.83
CA GLU A 81 8.81 -2.79 10.78
C GLU A 81 8.11 -4.00 10.17
N GLU A 82 6.86 -4.23 10.59
CA GLU A 82 6.05 -5.31 10.05
C GLU A 82 5.85 -5.17 8.54
N ASP A 83 5.55 -3.96 8.08
CA ASP A 83 5.30 -3.67 6.66
C ASP A 83 6.56 -3.91 5.81
N ILE A 84 7.75 -3.47 6.27
CA ILE A 84 9.02 -3.69 5.56
C ILE A 84 9.36 -5.18 5.51
N LYS A 85 9.22 -5.89 6.64
CA LYS A 85 9.44 -7.35 6.73
C LYS A 85 8.46 -8.10 5.82
N TRP A 86 7.19 -7.70 5.82
CA TRP A 86 6.17 -8.30 4.97
C TRP A 86 6.44 -8.09 3.48
N LEU A 87 6.96 -6.91 3.08
CA LEU A 87 7.44 -6.67 1.72
C LEU A 87 8.66 -7.51 1.33
N GLY A 88 9.23 -8.28 2.26
CA GLY A 88 10.34 -9.19 2.03
C GLY A 88 11.73 -8.55 2.15
N PHE A 89 11.83 -7.36 2.75
CA PHE A 89 13.08 -6.67 2.95
C PHE A 89 13.61 -6.81 4.39
N LYS A 90 14.94 -6.68 4.50
CA LYS A 90 15.66 -6.69 5.76
C LYS A 90 16.66 -5.52 5.75
N TRP A 91 16.63 -4.73 6.80
CA TRP A 91 17.57 -3.62 6.97
C TRP A 91 18.87 -4.04 7.65
N GLU A 92 19.93 -3.27 7.43
CA GLU A 92 21.24 -3.50 8.04
C GLU A 92 21.25 -3.03 9.49
N LYS A 93 20.87 -1.77 9.74
CA LYS A 93 20.77 -1.16 11.08
C LYS A 93 19.43 -0.47 11.24
N GLN A 94 18.93 -0.50 12.47
CA GLN A 94 17.79 0.31 12.92
C GLN A 94 18.32 1.48 13.74
N LEU A 95 18.04 2.68 13.30
CA LEU A 95 18.63 3.90 13.82
C LEU A 95 17.56 4.96 14.08
N TRP A 96 17.91 5.96 14.89
CA TRP A 96 17.03 7.02 15.32
C TRP A 96 17.73 8.37 15.16
N ALA A 97 17.06 9.37 14.56
CA ALA A 97 17.57 10.73 14.43
C ALA A 97 17.93 11.32 15.80
N SER A 98 17.11 11.06 16.81
CA SER A 98 17.34 11.53 18.20
C SER A 98 18.64 11.03 18.82
N SER A 99 19.21 9.93 18.33
CA SER A 99 20.52 9.44 18.81
C SER A 99 21.66 10.38 18.42
N TYR A 100 21.45 11.28 17.46
CA TYR A 100 22.45 12.20 16.93
C TYR A 100 22.24 13.65 17.39
N PHE A 101 21.27 13.93 18.26
CA PHE A 101 20.94 15.30 18.70
C PHE A 101 22.12 16.07 19.29
N GLU A 102 23.01 15.42 20.05
CA GLU A 102 24.20 16.06 20.57
C GLU A 102 25.16 16.46 19.43
N THR A 103 25.40 15.56 18.46
CA THR A 103 26.24 15.84 17.30
C THR A 103 25.66 16.95 16.43
N MET A 104 24.34 16.98 16.24
CA MET A 104 23.65 18.06 15.53
C MET A 104 23.76 19.39 16.25
N TYR A 105 23.68 19.39 17.58
CA TYR A 105 23.89 20.59 18.39
C TYR A 105 25.32 21.11 18.24
N ASP A 106 26.33 20.24 18.31
CA ASP A 106 27.73 20.62 18.11
C ASP A 106 27.97 21.16 16.68
N ALA A 107 27.33 20.57 15.67
CA ALA A 107 27.36 21.06 14.31
C ALA A 107 26.76 22.48 14.19
N ALA A 108 25.63 22.73 14.84
CA ALA A 108 25.01 24.06 14.88
C ALA A 108 25.92 25.09 15.58
N VAL A 109 26.55 24.71 16.70
CA VAL A 109 27.55 25.55 17.39
C VAL A 109 28.74 25.85 16.46
N ALA A 110 29.21 24.87 15.69
CA ALA A 110 30.27 25.08 14.72
C ALA A 110 29.88 26.08 13.62
N LEU A 111 28.65 26.02 13.13
CA LEU A 111 28.11 26.98 12.15
C LEU A 111 28.06 28.41 12.74
N ILE A 112 27.63 28.57 13.98
CA ILE A 112 27.62 29.87 14.67
C ILE A 112 29.05 30.40 14.78
N LYS A 113 30.02 29.60 15.21
CA LYS A 113 31.44 29.98 15.29
C LYS A 113 32.04 30.44 13.96
N LYS A 114 31.57 29.82 12.85
CA LYS A 114 31.96 30.22 11.49
C LYS A 114 31.22 31.49 10.98
N GLY A 115 30.28 32.03 11.76
CA GLY A 115 29.40 33.13 11.32
C GLY A 115 28.38 32.71 10.25
N LYS A 116 28.06 31.41 10.18
CA LYS A 116 27.14 30.82 9.20
C LYS A 116 25.75 30.50 9.77
N ALA A 117 25.51 30.83 11.04
CA ALA A 117 24.19 30.74 11.66
C ALA A 117 24.01 31.86 12.69
N PHE A 118 22.76 32.25 12.92
CA PHE A 118 22.39 33.27 13.87
C PHE A 118 21.06 32.95 14.56
N VAL A 119 20.92 33.42 15.80
CA VAL A 119 19.65 33.33 16.55
C VAL A 119 18.76 34.48 16.12
N ASP A 120 17.52 34.18 15.74
CA ASP A 120 16.52 35.12 15.27
C ASP A 120 15.33 35.17 16.24
N ASP A 121 14.87 36.40 16.56
CA ASP A 121 13.73 36.66 17.42
C ASP A 121 12.43 36.91 16.63
N LEU A 122 12.48 36.81 15.31
CA LEU A 122 11.29 36.93 14.46
C LEU A 122 10.35 35.77 14.66
N THR A 123 9.05 36.07 14.71
CA THR A 123 8.01 34.99 14.73
C THR A 123 7.96 34.25 13.40
N ALA A 124 7.31 33.10 13.39
CA ALA A 124 7.13 32.29 12.17
C ALA A 124 6.45 33.09 11.03
N GLU A 125 5.46 33.92 11.36
CA GLU A 125 4.77 34.80 10.41
C GLU A 125 5.71 35.90 9.86
N GLN A 126 6.51 36.52 10.73
CA GLN A 126 7.49 37.50 10.32
C GLN A 126 8.59 36.89 9.45
N ILE A 127 9.10 35.71 9.80
CA ILE A 127 10.08 34.96 8.98
C ILE A 127 9.49 34.67 7.60
N LYS A 128 8.22 34.26 7.52
CA LYS A 128 7.53 34.02 6.25
C LYS A 128 7.43 35.31 5.42
N GLU A 129 7.10 36.42 6.03
CA GLU A 129 7.04 37.74 5.37
C GLU A 129 8.43 38.15 4.85
N TYR A 130 9.46 38.11 5.73
CA TYR A 130 10.82 38.47 5.38
C TYR A 130 11.44 37.60 4.30
N ARG A 131 11.06 36.34 4.23
CA ARG A 131 11.52 35.40 3.20
C ARG A 131 11.10 35.83 1.79
N GLY A 132 10.03 36.60 1.64
CA GLY A 132 9.51 37.04 0.35
C GLY A 132 8.81 35.95 -0.44
N THR A 133 8.74 36.10 -1.74
CA THR A 133 8.04 35.19 -2.67
C THR A 133 8.99 34.70 -3.77
N LEU A 134 8.51 33.82 -4.65
CA LEU A 134 9.29 33.40 -5.84
C LEU A 134 9.61 34.58 -6.79
N LYS A 135 8.84 35.67 -6.73
CA LYS A 135 8.99 36.82 -7.60
C LYS A 135 9.73 37.98 -6.92
N GLU A 136 9.77 37.97 -5.60
CA GLU A 136 10.35 39.06 -4.80
C GLU A 136 11.44 38.46 -3.89
N PRO A 137 12.63 39.10 -3.82
CA PRO A 137 13.69 38.68 -2.91
C PRO A 137 13.25 38.83 -1.46
N GLY A 138 13.92 38.12 -0.57
CA GLY A 138 13.71 38.26 0.86
C GLY A 138 14.40 39.51 1.42
N LYS A 139 14.05 39.84 2.66
CA LYS A 139 14.66 40.89 3.47
C LYS A 139 15.50 40.25 4.59
N GLU A 140 16.64 40.84 4.89
CA GLU A 140 17.44 40.41 6.02
C GLU A 140 16.73 40.67 7.35
N SER A 141 16.83 39.73 8.28
CA SER A 141 16.38 39.95 9.66
C SER A 141 17.22 41.01 10.35
N PRO A 142 16.64 41.87 11.20
CA PRO A 142 17.40 42.80 12.02
C PRO A 142 18.38 42.11 12.97
N TYR A 143 18.21 40.83 13.24
CA TYR A 143 19.05 40.01 14.12
C TYR A 143 20.16 39.25 13.38
N ARG A 144 20.20 39.32 12.03
CA ARG A 144 21.12 38.56 11.18
C ARG A 144 22.60 38.84 11.46
N ASN A 145 22.92 40.04 11.93
CA ASN A 145 24.28 40.48 12.12
C ASN A 145 24.70 40.57 13.61
N ARG A 146 24.03 39.82 14.49
CA ARG A 146 24.50 39.61 15.86
C ARG A 146 25.91 39.03 15.88
N SER A 147 26.70 39.35 16.88
CA SER A 147 28.06 38.79 17.03
C SER A 147 28.02 37.29 17.25
N VAL A 148 29.14 36.61 16.99
CA VAL A 148 29.28 35.17 17.23
C VAL A 148 29.07 34.85 18.73
N GLU A 149 29.63 35.68 19.61
CA GLU A 149 29.53 35.53 21.06
C GLU A 149 28.08 35.62 21.54
N GLU A 150 27.34 36.63 21.04
CA GLU A 150 25.91 36.80 21.36
C GLU A 150 25.08 35.62 20.88
N ASN A 151 25.31 35.16 19.63
CA ASN A 151 24.60 34.01 19.08
C ASN A 151 24.89 32.71 19.84
N LEU A 152 26.14 32.49 20.27
CA LEU A 152 26.49 31.32 21.08
C LEU A 152 25.78 31.36 22.43
N ALA A 153 25.78 32.51 23.14
CA ALA A 153 25.10 32.65 24.42
C ALA A 153 23.58 32.43 24.29
N LEU A 154 22.95 33.00 23.26
CA LEU A 154 21.52 32.84 23.01
C LEU A 154 21.16 31.38 22.67
N PHE A 155 21.97 30.71 21.86
CA PHE A 155 21.72 29.32 21.50
C PHE A 155 21.89 28.34 22.67
N GLU A 156 22.87 28.59 23.55
CA GLU A 156 23.01 27.90 24.82
C GLU A 156 21.79 28.15 25.73
N ASP A 157 21.30 29.39 25.81
CA ASP A 157 20.10 29.74 26.57
C ASP A 157 18.83 29.11 26.00
N MET A 158 18.73 28.96 24.66
CA MET A 158 17.66 28.17 24.02
C MET A 158 17.69 26.72 24.48
N ARG A 159 18.87 26.08 24.46
CA ARG A 159 19.04 24.70 24.96
C ARG A 159 18.72 24.57 26.45
N ALA A 160 19.05 25.59 27.23
CA ALA A 160 18.77 25.62 28.66
C ALA A 160 17.29 25.88 29.01
N GLY A 161 16.42 26.05 28.03
CA GLY A 161 14.97 26.26 28.21
C GLY A 161 14.59 27.62 28.74
N LYS A 162 15.41 28.63 28.53
CA LYS A 162 15.14 30.01 29.01
C LYS A 162 14.13 30.79 28.18
N PHE A 163 13.73 30.27 27.03
CA PHE A 163 12.81 30.92 26.10
C PHE A 163 11.59 30.05 25.83
N ALA A 164 10.45 30.69 25.58
CA ALA A 164 9.22 29.99 25.23
C ALA A 164 9.24 29.47 23.79
N ASP A 165 8.31 28.55 23.49
CA ASP A 165 8.08 28.03 22.12
C ASP A 165 7.78 29.18 21.15
N GLY A 166 8.48 29.21 20.02
CA GLY A 166 8.32 30.24 19.00
C GLY A 166 8.99 31.60 19.31
N GLU A 167 9.59 31.77 20.49
CA GLU A 167 10.24 33.02 20.87
C GLU A 167 11.56 33.25 20.12
N LYS A 168 12.32 32.17 19.89
CA LYS A 168 13.59 32.23 19.13
C LYS A 168 13.75 31.00 18.26
N VAL A 169 14.48 31.17 17.18
CA VAL A 169 14.91 30.09 16.29
C VAL A 169 16.39 30.27 15.94
N LEU A 170 17.07 29.20 15.54
CA LEU A 170 18.38 29.30 14.90
C LEU A 170 18.18 29.22 13.38
N ARG A 171 18.77 30.17 12.65
CA ARG A 171 18.72 30.23 11.19
C ARG A 171 20.11 30.10 10.59
N ALA A 172 20.21 29.37 9.47
CA ALA A 172 21.39 29.39 8.63
C ALA A 172 21.53 30.78 7.98
N LYS A 173 22.77 31.29 7.88
CA LYS A 173 23.08 32.58 7.24
C LYS A 173 23.62 32.30 5.84
N ILE A 174 22.74 32.40 4.84
CA ILE A 174 23.04 32.03 3.44
C ILE A 174 22.85 33.25 2.52
N ASP A 175 21.68 33.36 1.86
CA ASP A 175 21.42 34.44 0.89
C ASP A 175 19.92 34.74 0.80
N MET A 176 19.50 35.88 1.32
CA MET A 176 18.09 36.31 1.28
C MET A 176 17.62 36.72 -0.12
N SER A 177 18.53 36.88 -1.08
CA SER A 177 18.21 37.18 -2.49
C SER A 177 18.11 35.93 -3.38
N SER A 178 18.43 34.77 -2.84
CA SER A 178 18.43 33.52 -3.61
C SER A 178 17.09 33.28 -4.34
N PRO A 179 17.10 32.85 -5.61
CA PRO A 179 15.89 32.42 -6.30
C PRO A 179 15.26 31.16 -5.67
N ASN A 180 16.06 30.35 -4.99
CA ASN A 180 15.58 29.21 -4.20
C ASN A 180 15.20 29.67 -2.78
N ILE A 181 13.91 29.60 -2.48
CA ILE A 181 13.36 30.02 -1.18
C ILE A 181 14.00 29.26 -0.01
N ASN A 182 14.37 27.98 -0.22
CA ASN A 182 14.99 27.15 0.82
C ASN A 182 16.40 27.63 1.20
N MET A 183 17.04 28.46 0.38
CA MET A 183 18.35 29.06 0.64
C MET A 183 18.28 30.45 1.29
N ARG A 184 17.05 30.97 1.54
CA ARG A 184 16.85 32.30 2.16
C ARG A 184 16.85 32.21 3.67
N ASP A 185 18.03 32.08 4.25
CA ASP A 185 18.28 31.95 5.69
C ASP A 185 17.27 31.00 6.39
N PRO A 186 17.24 29.71 6.05
CA PRO A 186 16.26 28.78 6.57
C PRO A 186 16.43 28.56 8.08
N VAL A 187 15.32 28.26 8.76
CA VAL A 187 15.34 27.82 10.16
C VAL A 187 15.96 26.44 10.23
N ILE A 188 16.95 26.25 11.10
CA ILE A 188 17.63 24.97 11.32
C ILE A 188 17.39 24.38 12.70
N TYR A 189 17.00 25.20 13.71
CA TYR A 189 16.55 24.78 15.04
C TYR A 189 15.34 25.57 15.50
N ARG A 190 14.44 24.90 16.20
CA ARG A 190 13.27 25.51 16.86
C ARG A 190 13.21 25.11 18.34
N ILE A 191 12.49 25.90 19.13
CA ILE A 191 12.14 25.58 20.51
C ILE A 191 10.82 24.82 20.53
N ALA A 192 10.77 23.70 21.27
CA ALA A 192 9.56 22.95 21.54
C ALA A 192 9.68 22.27 22.92
N HIS A 193 8.91 22.73 23.90
CA HIS A 193 8.82 22.11 25.21
C HIS A 193 7.84 20.96 25.17
N ALA A 194 8.32 19.79 24.76
CA ALA A 194 7.54 18.56 24.65
C ALA A 194 8.37 17.36 25.06
N HIS A 195 7.71 16.38 25.67
CA HIS A 195 8.33 15.10 25.99
C HIS A 195 8.64 14.33 24.70
N HIS A 196 9.88 13.85 24.59
CA HIS A 196 10.33 13.07 23.44
C HIS A 196 10.40 11.58 23.81
N HIS A 197 9.89 10.68 22.97
CA HIS A 197 9.78 9.25 23.29
C HIS A 197 11.12 8.58 23.63
N ASN A 198 12.24 8.98 23.00
CA ASN A 198 13.57 8.41 23.23
C ASN A 198 14.41 9.23 24.22
N THR A 199 14.33 10.57 24.18
CA THR A 199 15.23 11.43 24.95
C THR A 199 14.56 12.07 26.16
N GLY A 200 13.25 11.83 26.37
CA GLY A 200 12.48 12.40 27.46
C GLY A 200 12.47 13.92 27.40
N ASP A 201 12.75 14.56 28.55
CA ASP A 201 12.76 16.02 28.69
C ASP A 201 14.19 16.62 28.59
N LYS A 202 15.16 15.84 28.07
CA LYS A 202 16.56 16.30 27.94
C LYS A 202 16.70 17.48 26.98
N TRP A 203 15.85 17.55 25.96
CA TRP A 203 15.88 18.55 24.92
C TRP A 203 14.61 19.40 24.91
N CYS A 204 14.77 20.70 24.68
CA CYS A 204 13.68 21.64 24.37
C CYS A 204 13.94 22.41 23.09
N ILE A 205 15.03 22.11 22.39
CA ILE A 205 15.31 22.57 21.02
C ILE A 205 15.49 21.35 20.11
N TYR A 206 14.97 21.45 18.90
CA TYR A 206 14.96 20.35 17.95
C TYR A 206 15.42 20.83 16.57
N PRO A 207 16.28 20.04 15.90
CA PRO A 207 16.71 20.38 14.54
C PRO A 207 15.54 20.28 13.56
N MET A 208 15.57 21.13 12.53
CA MET A 208 14.66 21.01 11.40
C MET A 208 15.17 19.92 10.44
N TYR A 209 14.25 19.33 9.69
CA TYR A 209 14.54 18.25 8.74
C TYR A 209 15.74 18.53 7.82
N ASP A 210 15.76 19.72 7.19
CA ASP A 210 16.82 20.08 6.23
C ASP A 210 18.22 20.20 6.86
N PHE A 211 18.29 20.36 8.16
CA PHE A 211 19.56 20.39 8.90
C PHE A 211 19.93 18.99 9.45
N ALA A 212 18.97 18.25 9.97
CA ALA A 212 19.19 16.94 10.57
C ALA A 212 19.58 15.90 9.50
N HIS A 213 18.82 15.83 8.44
CA HIS A 213 18.89 14.80 7.42
C HIS A 213 20.28 14.64 6.73
N PRO A 214 20.96 15.70 6.23
CA PRO A 214 22.30 15.56 5.69
C PRO A 214 23.32 15.08 6.73
N ILE A 215 23.20 15.53 7.99
CA ILE A 215 24.11 15.17 9.08
C ILE A 215 23.95 13.67 9.42
N GLU A 216 22.71 13.21 9.54
CA GLU A 216 22.40 11.79 9.79
C GLU A 216 22.96 10.90 8.67
N ASP A 217 22.70 11.24 7.42
CA ASP A 217 23.20 10.51 6.26
C ASP A 217 24.74 10.40 6.30
N ALA A 218 25.41 11.49 6.63
CA ALA A 218 26.88 11.52 6.70
C ALA A 218 27.43 10.71 7.87
N ILE A 219 26.84 10.80 9.07
CA ILE A 219 27.22 10.02 10.26
C ILE A 219 27.08 8.51 10.00
N GLU A 220 25.99 8.12 9.33
CA GLU A 220 25.69 6.72 9.04
C GLU A 220 26.51 6.14 7.87
N GLY A 221 27.26 6.98 7.16
CA GLY A 221 28.03 6.58 5.98
C GLY A 221 27.16 6.26 4.78
N ILE A 222 25.96 6.86 4.69
CA ILE A 222 25.11 6.75 3.52
C ILE A 222 25.84 7.32 2.31
N THR A 223 25.87 6.58 1.22
CA THR A 223 26.51 7.02 -0.03
C THR A 223 25.51 7.70 -0.96
N HIS A 224 24.33 7.11 -1.13
CA HIS A 224 23.29 7.60 -2.01
C HIS A 224 22.00 7.79 -1.21
N SER A 225 21.66 9.06 -0.99
CA SER A 225 20.48 9.51 -0.26
C SER A 225 19.32 9.63 -1.23
N LEU A 226 18.51 8.58 -1.35
CA LEU A 226 17.39 8.54 -2.29
C LEU A 226 16.13 9.09 -1.64
N CYS A 227 15.48 10.07 -2.27
CA CYS A 227 14.27 10.73 -1.75
C CYS A 227 13.30 11.10 -2.88
N SER A 228 12.12 11.60 -2.52
CA SER A 228 11.12 12.01 -3.51
C SER A 228 11.44 13.40 -4.11
N LEU A 229 10.91 13.68 -5.31
CA LEU A 229 11.10 14.93 -6.06
C LEU A 229 10.70 16.21 -5.31
N GLU A 230 9.87 16.09 -4.28
CA GLU A 230 9.52 17.24 -3.44
C GLU A 230 10.73 17.85 -2.72
N PHE A 231 11.83 17.09 -2.60
CA PHE A 231 13.10 17.54 -1.99
C PHE A 231 14.14 18.03 -3.02
N GLU A 232 13.80 18.13 -4.31
CA GLU A 232 14.74 18.58 -5.33
C GLU A 232 15.22 20.02 -5.05
N ASP A 233 14.32 20.92 -4.71
CA ASP A 233 14.65 22.29 -4.35
C ASP A 233 15.35 22.41 -2.97
N HIS A 234 15.33 21.37 -2.15
CA HIS A 234 16.04 21.29 -0.87
C HIS A 234 17.48 20.79 -1.02
N ARG A 235 17.83 20.10 -2.12
CA ARG A 235 19.18 19.56 -2.35
C ARG A 235 20.30 20.61 -2.24
N PRO A 236 20.16 21.87 -2.72
CA PRO A 236 21.19 22.90 -2.48
C PRO A 236 21.44 23.17 -1.00
N LEU A 237 20.40 23.14 -0.16
CA LEU A 237 20.54 23.30 1.28
C LEU A 237 21.18 22.06 1.93
N TYR A 238 20.79 20.86 1.49
CA TYR A 238 21.42 19.60 1.89
C TYR A 238 22.94 19.64 1.66
N ASN A 239 23.38 20.03 0.47
CA ASN A 239 24.80 20.14 0.13
C ASN A 239 25.47 21.26 0.95
N TRP A 240 24.82 22.39 1.13
CA TRP A 240 25.36 23.51 1.93
C TRP A 240 25.63 23.08 3.38
N VAL A 241 24.72 22.32 4.00
CA VAL A 241 24.92 21.81 5.36
C VAL A 241 26.13 20.88 5.41
N LEU A 242 26.26 19.94 4.46
CA LEU A 242 27.42 19.04 4.39
C LEU A 242 28.73 19.79 4.24
N ASP A 243 28.77 20.77 3.35
CA ASP A 243 30.00 21.55 3.05
C ASP A 243 30.40 22.42 4.25
N GLU A 244 29.45 23.11 4.88
CA GLU A 244 29.73 24.03 5.97
C GLU A 244 29.98 23.32 7.31
N VAL A 245 29.36 22.18 7.58
CA VAL A 245 29.65 21.38 8.77
C VAL A 245 30.97 20.63 8.61
N GLY A 246 31.21 19.95 7.47
CA GLY A 246 32.52 19.54 6.99
C GLY A 246 33.24 18.46 7.81
N PHE A 247 32.53 17.51 8.44
CA PHE A 247 33.13 16.48 9.31
C PHE A 247 33.46 15.16 8.60
N TRP A 248 33.12 15.03 7.31
CA TRP A 248 33.12 13.75 6.59
C TRP A 248 34.06 13.75 5.40
N GLU A 249 34.69 12.60 5.21
CA GLU A 249 35.63 12.39 4.13
C GLU A 249 34.90 12.22 2.78
N ASN A 250 33.78 11.48 2.78
CA ASN A 250 32.96 11.20 1.59
C ASN A 250 31.50 11.57 1.89
N PRO A 251 31.06 12.81 1.62
CA PRO A 251 29.68 13.22 1.89
C PRO A 251 28.68 12.45 1.02
N PRO A 252 27.49 12.17 1.53
CA PRO A 252 26.44 11.48 0.78
C PRO A 252 25.93 12.31 -0.39
N ARG A 253 25.46 11.63 -1.45
CA ARG A 253 24.85 12.26 -2.62
C ARG A 253 23.35 12.10 -2.59
N GLN A 254 22.60 13.21 -2.56
CA GLN A 254 21.15 13.18 -2.67
C GLN A 254 20.71 13.02 -4.14
N ILE A 255 19.77 12.10 -4.37
CA ILE A 255 19.16 11.82 -5.69
C ILE A 255 17.65 11.70 -5.50
N GLU A 256 16.89 12.48 -6.26
CA GLU A 256 15.44 12.51 -6.17
C GLU A 256 14.78 11.68 -7.28
N PHE A 257 13.65 11.06 -6.92
CA PHE A 257 12.80 10.31 -7.84
C PHE A 257 11.32 10.66 -7.67
N ALA A 258 10.54 10.42 -8.72
CA ALA A 258 9.11 10.71 -8.72
C ALA A 258 8.36 9.88 -7.67
N ARG A 259 7.55 10.55 -6.86
CA ARG A 259 6.63 9.86 -5.94
C ARG A 259 5.55 9.11 -6.70
N LEU A 260 4.94 8.11 -6.06
CA LEU A 260 3.78 7.41 -6.60
C LEU A 260 2.50 8.21 -6.35
N ASN A 261 1.77 8.50 -7.43
CA ASN A 261 0.37 8.92 -7.37
C ASN A 261 -0.47 7.84 -8.06
N LEU A 262 -1.55 7.42 -7.42
CA LEU A 262 -2.47 6.40 -7.93
C LEU A 262 -3.84 7.01 -8.19
N THR A 263 -4.47 6.66 -9.33
CA THR A 263 -5.86 7.07 -9.60
C THR A 263 -6.81 6.53 -8.55
N GLY A 264 -7.77 7.36 -8.14
CA GLY A 264 -8.80 6.98 -7.17
C GLY A 264 -8.29 6.66 -5.75
N THR A 265 -7.04 7.02 -5.43
CA THR A 265 -6.40 6.70 -4.14
C THR A 265 -5.89 7.96 -3.47
N VAL A 266 -6.33 8.20 -2.25
CA VAL A 266 -5.85 9.31 -1.43
C VAL A 266 -4.74 8.83 -0.51
N MET A 267 -3.57 9.49 -0.57
CA MET A 267 -2.38 9.15 0.22
C MET A 267 -2.00 10.23 1.24
N SER A 268 -2.88 11.19 1.50
CA SER A 268 -2.66 12.20 2.52
C SER A 268 -2.78 11.60 3.92
N LYS A 269 -1.67 11.55 4.69
CA LYS A 269 -1.68 11.04 6.08
C LYS A 269 -2.73 11.73 6.94
N ARG A 270 -2.87 13.06 6.82
CA ARG A 270 -3.87 13.84 7.60
C ARG A 270 -5.29 13.38 7.30
N LEU A 271 -5.61 13.15 6.03
CA LEU A 271 -6.94 12.73 5.63
C LEU A 271 -7.21 11.28 6.06
N LEU A 272 -6.24 10.38 5.85
CA LEU A 272 -6.35 8.99 6.29
C LEU A 272 -6.53 8.88 7.81
N LYS A 273 -5.77 9.67 8.58
CA LYS A 273 -5.93 9.73 10.04
C LYS A 273 -7.34 10.22 10.42
N GLY A 274 -7.86 11.24 9.75
CA GLY A 274 -9.23 11.72 9.98
C GLY A 274 -10.27 10.61 9.78
N LEU A 275 -10.14 9.78 8.73
CA LEU A 275 -11.06 8.66 8.48
C LEU A 275 -11.03 7.60 9.60
N VAL A 276 -9.87 7.38 10.21
CA VAL A 276 -9.73 6.48 11.37
C VAL A 276 -10.32 7.12 12.63
N ASP A 277 -9.97 8.38 12.92
CA ASP A 277 -10.42 9.10 14.12
C ASP A 277 -11.94 9.30 14.12
N ASP A 278 -12.54 9.53 12.94
CA ASP A 278 -14.00 9.73 12.77
C ASP A 278 -14.77 8.40 12.67
N GLY A 279 -14.10 7.25 12.71
CA GLY A 279 -14.72 5.91 12.64
C GLY A 279 -15.33 5.57 11.28
N VAL A 280 -14.94 6.23 10.21
CA VAL A 280 -15.36 5.92 8.81
C VAL A 280 -14.80 4.58 8.36
N VAL A 281 -13.62 4.21 8.86
CA VAL A 281 -12.96 2.93 8.65
C VAL A 281 -12.72 2.23 9.98
N ASP A 282 -12.60 0.89 9.94
CA ASP A 282 -12.43 0.05 11.13
C ASP A 282 -11.02 0.15 11.77
N GLY A 283 -10.13 0.94 11.18
CA GLY A 283 -8.74 1.17 11.63
C GLY A 283 -7.78 1.32 10.46
N TRP A 284 -6.50 1.41 10.77
CA TRP A 284 -5.43 1.58 9.77
C TRP A 284 -5.28 0.39 8.81
N ASP A 285 -5.73 -0.80 9.20
CA ASP A 285 -5.72 -2.01 8.40
C ASP A 285 -7.06 -2.33 7.73
N ASP A 286 -8.00 -1.38 7.70
CA ASP A 286 -9.25 -1.54 6.94
C ASP A 286 -8.92 -1.86 5.48
N PRO A 287 -9.52 -2.91 4.87
CA PRO A 287 -9.26 -3.29 3.47
C PRO A 287 -9.53 -2.21 2.42
N ARG A 288 -10.20 -1.12 2.78
CA ARG A 288 -10.43 0.05 1.92
C ARG A 288 -9.29 1.06 1.96
N MET A 289 -8.43 0.98 2.99
CA MET A 289 -7.31 1.90 3.19
C MET A 289 -6.15 1.58 2.23
N PRO A 290 -5.47 2.60 1.68
CA PRO A 290 -4.30 2.41 0.83
C PRO A 290 -3.02 2.13 1.64
N THR A 291 -3.14 1.88 2.93
CA THR A 291 -2.03 1.48 3.81
C THR A 291 -1.53 0.09 3.42
N ILE A 292 -0.26 -0.18 3.66
CA ILE A 292 0.30 -1.53 3.43
C ILE A 292 -0.44 -2.56 4.28
N ALA A 293 -0.75 -2.21 5.53
CA ALA A 293 -1.56 -3.05 6.43
C ALA A 293 -2.96 -3.33 5.88
N GLY A 294 -3.63 -2.31 5.31
CA GLY A 294 -4.95 -2.45 4.67
C GLY A 294 -4.91 -3.33 3.42
N LEU A 295 -3.92 -3.11 2.55
CA LEU A 295 -3.71 -3.93 1.35
C LEU A 295 -3.40 -5.39 1.71
N ARG A 296 -2.57 -5.62 2.73
CA ARG A 296 -2.27 -6.96 3.27
C ARG A 296 -3.52 -7.66 3.76
N ARG A 297 -4.34 -7.00 4.59
CA ARG A 297 -5.61 -7.56 5.08
C ARG A 297 -6.63 -7.78 3.96
N ARG A 298 -6.64 -6.93 2.93
CA ARG A 298 -7.43 -7.12 1.72
C ARG A 298 -6.97 -8.34 0.90
N GLY A 299 -5.76 -8.83 1.13
CA GLY A 299 -5.24 -10.04 0.50
C GLY A 299 -4.21 -9.82 -0.61
N TYR A 300 -3.75 -8.59 -0.83
CA TYR A 300 -2.64 -8.32 -1.73
C TYR A 300 -1.39 -9.05 -1.24
N THR A 301 -0.53 -9.42 -2.17
CA THR A 301 0.72 -10.13 -1.87
C THR A 301 1.92 -9.17 -1.94
N PRO A 302 2.97 -9.42 -1.15
CA PRO A 302 4.18 -8.59 -1.25
C PRO A 302 4.85 -8.71 -2.63
N GLU A 303 4.77 -9.89 -3.27
CA GLU A 303 5.27 -10.12 -4.62
C GLU A 303 4.57 -9.21 -5.63
N ALA A 304 3.24 -9.14 -5.59
CA ALA A 304 2.46 -8.29 -6.49
C ALA A 304 2.77 -6.80 -6.31
N ILE A 305 3.00 -6.35 -5.06
CA ILE A 305 3.36 -4.95 -4.78
C ILE A 305 4.78 -4.65 -5.30
N ARG A 306 5.74 -5.57 -5.12
CA ARG A 306 7.09 -5.39 -5.66
C ARG A 306 7.10 -5.38 -7.19
N ASP A 307 6.38 -6.31 -7.83
CA ASP A 307 6.21 -6.35 -9.29
C ASP A 307 5.57 -5.05 -9.82
N PHE A 308 4.53 -4.57 -9.14
CA PHE A 308 3.93 -3.27 -9.47
C PHE A 308 4.96 -2.13 -9.38
N CYS A 309 5.74 -2.05 -8.30
CA CYS A 309 6.77 -1.03 -8.13
C CYS A 309 7.84 -1.12 -9.22
N GLU A 310 8.21 -2.32 -9.64
CA GLU A 310 9.17 -2.54 -10.73
C GLU A 310 8.61 -2.10 -12.09
N ARG A 311 7.39 -2.49 -12.41
CA ARG A 311 6.72 -2.12 -13.70
C ARG A 311 6.51 -0.63 -13.86
N ILE A 312 6.17 0.10 -12.80
CA ILE A 312 6.07 1.57 -12.87
C ILE A 312 7.43 2.24 -13.00
N GLY A 313 8.50 1.56 -12.58
CA GLY A 313 9.86 2.03 -12.68
C GLY A 313 10.17 3.27 -11.83
N VAL A 314 11.33 3.87 -12.09
CA VAL A 314 11.83 5.05 -11.40
C VAL A 314 12.00 6.20 -12.41
N ALA A 315 11.22 7.27 -12.24
CA ALA A 315 11.19 8.40 -13.16
C ALA A 315 11.64 9.70 -12.47
N LYS A 316 12.03 10.70 -13.28
CA LYS A 316 12.39 12.07 -12.84
C LYS A 316 11.22 13.06 -12.91
N ALA A 317 10.06 12.63 -13.34
CA ALA A 317 8.87 13.47 -13.43
C ALA A 317 7.68 12.77 -12.77
N ASN A 318 6.92 13.52 -11.98
CA ASN A 318 5.72 13.00 -11.36
C ASN A 318 4.68 12.60 -12.42
N SER A 319 4.10 11.44 -12.26
CA SER A 319 3.00 10.93 -13.07
C SER A 319 1.97 10.24 -12.19
N THR A 320 0.75 10.16 -12.67
CA THR A 320 -0.30 9.36 -12.02
C THR A 320 -0.36 8.00 -12.70
N VAL A 321 -0.30 6.94 -11.91
CA VAL A 321 -0.39 5.55 -12.36
C VAL A 321 -1.82 5.06 -12.16
N GLU A 322 -2.34 4.31 -13.12
CA GLU A 322 -3.66 3.69 -12.99
C GLU A 322 -3.66 2.58 -11.93
N SER A 323 -4.61 2.65 -11.00
CA SER A 323 -4.80 1.61 -9.97
C SER A 323 -5.05 0.22 -10.55
N SER A 324 -5.60 0.18 -11.77
CA SER A 324 -5.82 -1.07 -12.52
C SER A 324 -4.54 -1.85 -12.81
N LEU A 325 -3.37 -1.20 -12.88
CA LEU A 325 -2.08 -1.87 -13.01
C LEU A 325 -1.71 -2.64 -11.74
N LEU A 326 -1.92 -2.05 -10.55
CA LEU A 326 -1.68 -2.74 -9.28
C LEU A 326 -2.60 -3.96 -9.16
N GLU A 327 -3.89 -3.82 -9.46
CA GLU A 327 -4.82 -4.95 -9.49
C GLU A 327 -4.43 -6.03 -10.52
N HIS A 328 -3.86 -5.62 -11.65
CA HIS A 328 -3.35 -6.56 -12.67
C HIS A 328 -2.19 -7.39 -12.11
N CYS A 329 -1.20 -6.77 -11.46
CA CYS A 329 -0.10 -7.47 -10.80
C CYS A 329 -0.61 -8.47 -9.76
N VAL A 330 -1.62 -8.09 -8.98
CA VAL A 330 -2.24 -9.00 -7.99
C VAL A 330 -2.91 -10.21 -8.66
N ARG A 331 -3.62 -10.01 -9.79
CA ARG A 331 -4.24 -11.12 -10.53
C ARG A 331 -3.20 -12.08 -11.10
N GLU A 332 -2.14 -11.55 -11.70
CA GLU A 332 -1.06 -12.37 -12.26
C GLU A 332 -0.36 -13.18 -11.18
N ASP A 333 -0.11 -12.57 -10.02
CA ASP A 333 0.53 -13.28 -8.90
C ASP A 333 -0.36 -14.39 -8.31
N LEU A 334 -1.68 -14.15 -8.20
CA LEU A 334 -2.59 -15.09 -7.58
C LEU A 334 -3.03 -16.24 -8.49
N GLN A 335 -3.09 -16.03 -9.81
CA GLN A 335 -3.70 -16.99 -10.74
C GLN A 335 -3.08 -18.38 -10.70
N ASP A 336 -1.78 -18.48 -10.42
CA ASP A 336 -1.03 -19.73 -10.38
C ASP A 336 -0.66 -20.19 -8.95
N LYS A 337 -1.14 -19.46 -7.93
CA LYS A 337 -0.81 -19.72 -6.52
C LYS A 337 -1.99 -20.20 -5.69
N VAL A 338 -3.23 -19.93 -6.10
CA VAL A 338 -4.40 -20.20 -5.28
C VAL A 338 -5.32 -21.25 -5.90
N GLU A 339 -5.97 -22.00 -5.03
CA GLU A 339 -6.97 -22.99 -5.44
C GLU A 339 -8.31 -22.32 -5.72
N SER A 340 -9.06 -22.86 -6.68
CA SER A 340 -10.43 -22.44 -6.96
C SER A 340 -11.43 -23.15 -6.05
N ARG A 341 -12.52 -22.44 -5.70
CA ARG A 341 -13.65 -22.99 -4.94
C ARG A 341 -14.96 -22.58 -5.61
N ASN A 342 -15.96 -23.45 -5.53
CA ASN A 342 -17.29 -23.12 -5.97
C ASN A 342 -18.02 -22.33 -4.89
N VAL A 343 -18.47 -21.15 -5.25
CA VAL A 343 -19.25 -20.24 -4.39
C VAL A 343 -20.38 -19.66 -5.22
N VAL A 344 -21.57 -19.56 -4.65
CA VAL A 344 -22.77 -18.98 -5.25
C VAL A 344 -23.18 -17.76 -4.43
N GLU A 345 -23.15 -16.58 -5.04
CA GLU A 345 -23.41 -15.31 -4.36
C GLU A 345 -24.92 -14.95 -4.33
N ASN A 346 -25.65 -15.21 -5.43
CA ASN A 346 -27.08 -14.96 -5.55
C ASN A 346 -27.81 -16.29 -5.86
N PRO A 347 -28.09 -17.13 -4.86
CA PRO A 347 -28.51 -18.50 -5.08
C PRO A 347 -29.90 -18.58 -5.72
N ILE A 348 -29.99 -19.34 -6.80
CA ILE A 348 -31.24 -19.95 -7.29
C ILE A 348 -31.16 -21.45 -7.01
N LYS A 349 -32.19 -21.99 -6.35
CA LYS A 349 -32.30 -23.42 -6.09
C LYS A 349 -32.65 -24.18 -7.39
N VAL A 350 -31.92 -25.23 -7.67
CA VAL A 350 -32.15 -26.16 -8.77
C VAL A 350 -32.55 -27.51 -8.16
N VAL A 351 -33.68 -28.04 -8.56
CA VAL A 351 -34.15 -29.37 -8.18
C VAL A 351 -34.07 -30.28 -9.40
N ILE A 352 -33.26 -31.33 -9.33
CA ILE A 352 -33.10 -32.31 -10.40
C ILE A 352 -34.12 -33.42 -10.19
N THR A 353 -35.23 -33.33 -10.91
CA THR A 353 -36.44 -34.15 -10.67
C THR A 353 -36.28 -35.64 -11.00
N ASN A 354 -35.34 -36.01 -11.87
CA ASN A 354 -35.03 -37.39 -12.22
C ASN A 354 -33.77 -37.94 -11.53
N TYR A 355 -33.20 -37.22 -10.53
CA TYR A 355 -32.10 -37.72 -9.70
C TYR A 355 -32.67 -38.25 -8.36
N PRO A 356 -32.18 -39.42 -7.86
CA PRO A 356 -32.70 -39.98 -6.61
C PRO A 356 -32.51 -39.05 -5.41
N GLU A 357 -33.58 -38.84 -4.61
CA GLU A 357 -33.60 -37.87 -3.51
C GLU A 357 -32.61 -38.19 -2.38
N ASP A 358 -32.35 -39.46 -2.13
CA ASP A 358 -31.45 -39.95 -1.09
C ASP A 358 -30.02 -40.20 -1.58
N LYS A 359 -29.75 -39.95 -2.85
CA LYS A 359 -28.43 -40.13 -3.44
C LYS A 359 -27.62 -38.83 -3.38
N THR A 360 -26.40 -38.93 -2.89
CA THR A 360 -25.34 -37.94 -3.06
C THR A 360 -24.10 -38.61 -3.62
N GLU A 361 -23.54 -38.11 -4.69
CA GLU A 361 -22.29 -38.60 -5.24
C GLU A 361 -21.21 -37.50 -5.22
N MET A 362 -19.96 -37.91 -5.25
CA MET A 362 -18.84 -37.01 -5.33
C MET A 362 -18.42 -36.85 -6.79
N VAL A 363 -18.21 -35.60 -7.19
CA VAL A 363 -17.71 -35.23 -8.53
C VAL A 363 -16.39 -34.51 -8.43
N GLU A 364 -15.48 -34.84 -9.34
CA GLU A 364 -14.11 -34.33 -9.34
C GLU A 364 -14.02 -32.98 -10.07
N ILE A 365 -13.32 -32.04 -9.46
CA ILE A 365 -13.04 -30.72 -10.03
C ILE A 365 -11.58 -30.37 -9.79
N GLU A 366 -10.91 -29.83 -10.82
CA GLU A 366 -9.54 -29.32 -10.68
C GLU A 366 -9.43 -28.18 -9.66
N ASN A 367 -8.38 -28.18 -8.83
CA ASN A 367 -8.10 -27.12 -7.86
C ASN A 367 -7.63 -25.83 -8.54
N ASN A 368 -6.85 -25.95 -9.61
CA ASN A 368 -6.44 -24.82 -10.43
C ASN A 368 -6.26 -25.27 -11.89
N LYS A 369 -6.97 -24.61 -12.80
CA LYS A 369 -6.92 -24.96 -14.24
C LYS A 369 -5.56 -24.68 -14.90
N ASN A 370 -4.77 -23.76 -14.34
CA ASN A 370 -3.47 -23.37 -14.88
C ASN A 370 -2.33 -24.21 -14.30
N VAL A 371 -2.53 -24.81 -13.13
CA VAL A 371 -1.53 -25.56 -12.37
C VAL A 371 -2.05 -26.96 -12.05
N PRO A 372 -1.96 -27.92 -13.01
CA PRO A 372 -2.46 -29.28 -12.81
C PRO A 372 -1.85 -30.00 -11.59
N GLU A 373 -0.65 -29.61 -11.19
CA GLU A 373 0.08 -30.14 -10.03
C GLU A 373 -0.64 -29.87 -8.71
N MET A 374 -1.53 -28.87 -8.64
CA MET A 374 -2.41 -28.65 -7.48
C MET A 374 -3.47 -29.74 -7.33
N GLY A 375 -3.62 -30.63 -8.33
CA GLY A 375 -4.50 -31.75 -8.27
C GLY A 375 -5.98 -31.39 -8.39
N VAL A 376 -6.78 -32.29 -7.88
CA VAL A 376 -8.25 -32.23 -7.95
C VAL A 376 -8.85 -32.37 -6.56
N ARG A 377 -10.10 -31.97 -6.42
CA ARG A 377 -10.94 -32.22 -5.24
C ARG A 377 -12.27 -32.81 -5.63
N GLU A 378 -12.92 -33.42 -4.68
CA GLU A 378 -14.28 -33.93 -4.82
C GLU A 378 -15.29 -32.97 -4.16
N ILE A 379 -16.37 -32.66 -4.87
CA ILE A 379 -17.50 -31.91 -4.33
C ILE A 379 -18.77 -32.72 -4.41
N PRO A 380 -19.71 -32.59 -3.45
CA PRO A 380 -20.96 -33.31 -3.45
C PRO A 380 -21.90 -32.81 -4.55
N PHE A 381 -22.65 -33.78 -5.14
CA PHE A 381 -23.72 -33.54 -6.11
C PHE A 381 -24.95 -34.36 -5.70
N SER A 382 -26.08 -33.70 -5.48
CA SER A 382 -27.36 -34.29 -5.13
C SER A 382 -28.49 -33.82 -6.03
N ASN A 383 -29.72 -34.13 -5.69
CA ASN A 383 -30.91 -33.66 -6.40
C ASN A 383 -31.23 -32.16 -6.14
N GLU A 384 -30.64 -31.55 -5.11
CA GLU A 384 -30.82 -30.13 -4.78
C GLU A 384 -29.51 -29.38 -4.83
N LEU A 385 -29.43 -28.38 -5.68
CA LEU A 385 -28.21 -27.58 -5.93
C LEU A 385 -28.54 -26.09 -5.87
N TYR A 386 -27.50 -25.27 -5.64
CA TYR A 386 -27.54 -23.83 -5.87
C TYR A 386 -26.69 -23.45 -7.09
N VAL A 387 -27.21 -22.54 -7.90
CA VAL A 387 -26.49 -21.88 -8.99
C VAL A 387 -26.62 -20.36 -8.83
N ASP A 388 -25.71 -19.61 -9.41
CA ASP A 388 -25.80 -18.15 -9.41
C ASP A 388 -27.03 -17.66 -10.21
N GLY A 389 -27.70 -16.64 -9.68
CA GLY A 389 -28.84 -16.02 -10.36
C GLY A 389 -28.48 -15.48 -11.75
N GLU A 390 -27.24 -15.04 -11.94
CA GLU A 390 -26.73 -14.61 -13.26
C GLU A 390 -26.58 -15.76 -14.26
N ASP A 391 -26.59 -17.02 -13.81
CA ASP A 391 -26.52 -18.18 -14.66
C ASP A 391 -27.87 -18.64 -15.18
N PHE A 392 -28.95 -17.94 -14.82
CA PHE A 392 -30.30 -18.21 -15.30
C PHE A 392 -30.94 -16.95 -15.88
N MET A 393 -31.66 -17.10 -17.00
CA MET A 393 -32.58 -16.11 -17.56
C MET A 393 -33.84 -16.80 -18.04
N GLU A 394 -35.01 -16.34 -17.63
CA GLU A 394 -36.30 -16.88 -18.12
C GLU A 394 -36.50 -16.56 -19.62
N VAL A 395 -36.11 -15.36 -20.05
CA VAL A 395 -36.08 -14.95 -21.45
C VAL A 395 -34.64 -14.62 -21.83
N PRO A 396 -33.95 -15.53 -22.54
CA PRO A 396 -32.52 -15.40 -22.80
C PRO A 396 -32.22 -14.24 -23.76
N ALA A 397 -31.20 -13.45 -23.43
CA ALA A 397 -30.65 -12.46 -24.34
C ALA A 397 -29.91 -13.11 -25.51
N LYS A 398 -29.71 -12.35 -26.61
CA LYS A 398 -28.91 -12.82 -27.75
C LYS A 398 -27.50 -13.22 -27.32
N LYS A 399 -27.07 -14.43 -27.67
CA LYS A 399 -25.77 -15.04 -27.27
C LYS A 399 -25.66 -15.39 -25.77
N TYR A 400 -26.78 -15.58 -25.08
CA TYR A 400 -26.79 -16.12 -23.74
C TYR A 400 -26.65 -17.65 -23.81
N PHE A 401 -25.59 -18.22 -23.25
CA PHE A 401 -25.27 -19.65 -23.32
C PHE A 401 -25.33 -20.31 -21.95
N ARG A 402 -26.10 -19.77 -21.03
CA ARG A 402 -26.31 -20.32 -19.70
C ARG A 402 -27.71 -20.93 -19.59
N LEU A 403 -28.20 -21.21 -18.39
CA LEU A 403 -29.44 -21.92 -18.17
C LEU A 403 -30.66 -21.03 -18.47
N PHE A 404 -31.63 -21.56 -19.20
CA PHE A 404 -32.96 -21.00 -19.42
C PHE A 404 -33.97 -22.12 -19.76
N PRO A 405 -35.29 -21.88 -19.70
CA PRO A 405 -36.29 -22.92 -19.97
C PRO A 405 -36.05 -23.59 -21.31
N GLY A 406 -35.97 -24.92 -21.26
CA GLY A 406 -35.71 -25.79 -22.45
C GLY A 406 -34.24 -25.90 -22.85
N ASN A 407 -33.31 -25.15 -22.25
CA ASN A 407 -31.87 -25.18 -22.56
C ASN A 407 -31.12 -26.17 -21.65
N GLU A 408 -30.06 -26.71 -22.21
CA GLU A 408 -29.15 -27.65 -21.56
C GLU A 408 -27.75 -27.04 -21.43
N VAL A 409 -27.16 -27.13 -20.25
CA VAL A 409 -25.79 -26.70 -19.95
C VAL A 409 -25.03 -27.78 -19.18
N ARG A 410 -23.69 -27.69 -19.18
CA ARG A 410 -22.88 -28.56 -18.33
C ARG A 410 -22.75 -27.95 -16.94
N PHE A 411 -23.08 -28.71 -15.91
CA PHE A 411 -22.63 -28.43 -14.55
C PHE A 411 -21.20 -28.93 -14.41
N LYS A 412 -20.28 -28.03 -14.04
CA LYS A 412 -18.84 -28.30 -14.03
C LYS A 412 -18.47 -29.53 -13.21
N GLY A 413 -17.75 -30.45 -13.83
CA GLY A 413 -17.36 -31.73 -13.19
C GLY A 413 -18.49 -32.77 -13.09
N ALA A 414 -19.75 -32.41 -13.42
CA ALA A 414 -20.90 -33.28 -13.26
C ALA A 414 -21.54 -33.68 -14.62
N TYR A 415 -22.76 -33.25 -14.87
CA TYR A 415 -23.62 -33.71 -15.96
C TYR A 415 -24.11 -32.57 -16.84
N PHE A 416 -24.74 -32.91 -17.95
CA PHE A 416 -25.62 -31.96 -18.64
C PHE A 416 -26.94 -31.87 -17.88
N ILE A 417 -27.37 -30.64 -17.64
CA ILE A 417 -28.58 -30.30 -16.90
C ILE A 417 -29.46 -29.44 -17.79
N LYS A 418 -30.72 -29.83 -17.93
CA LYS A 418 -31.72 -29.14 -18.73
C LYS A 418 -32.78 -28.51 -17.82
N CYS A 419 -33.09 -27.24 -17.98
CA CYS A 419 -34.20 -26.61 -17.28
C CYS A 419 -35.53 -26.95 -17.96
N GLU A 420 -36.43 -27.62 -17.25
CA GLU A 420 -37.74 -27.99 -17.75
C GLU A 420 -38.82 -27.01 -17.32
N GLU A 421 -38.78 -26.52 -16.07
CA GLU A 421 -39.81 -25.68 -15.50
C GLU A 421 -39.22 -24.64 -14.50
N VAL A 422 -39.85 -23.46 -14.46
CA VAL A 422 -39.53 -22.40 -13.50
C VAL A 422 -40.65 -22.26 -12.49
N ILE A 423 -40.35 -22.54 -11.22
CA ILE A 423 -41.30 -22.39 -10.13
C ILE A 423 -41.14 -20.99 -9.53
N LYS A 424 -42.26 -20.27 -9.42
CA LYS A 424 -42.26 -18.88 -8.91
C LYS A 424 -42.97 -18.77 -7.56
N ASN A 425 -42.56 -17.79 -6.79
CA ASN A 425 -43.28 -17.32 -5.61
C ASN A 425 -44.52 -16.49 -6.02
N GLU A 426 -45.38 -16.19 -5.07
CA GLU A 426 -46.58 -15.37 -5.30
C GLU A 426 -46.29 -13.95 -5.82
N ASP A 427 -45.10 -13.40 -5.48
CA ASP A 427 -44.61 -12.09 -5.94
C ASP A 427 -43.99 -12.12 -7.34
N GLY A 428 -43.94 -13.29 -7.99
CA GLY A 428 -43.35 -13.50 -9.31
C GLY A 428 -41.84 -13.73 -9.33
N SER A 429 -41.17 -13.66 -8.18
CA SER A 429 -39.76 -14.01 -8.07
C SER A 429 -39.54 -15.52 -8.27
N ILE A 430 -38.32 -15.89 -8.72
CA ILE A 430 -37.98 -17.31 -8.92
C ILE A 430 -37.80 -17.97 -7.55
N LYS A 431 -38.56 -19.04 -7.31
CA LYS A 431 -38.42 -19.88 -6.14
C LYS A 431 -37.38 -20.97 -6.35
N GLU A 432 -37.52 -21.73 -7.43
CA GLU A 432 -36.64 -22.82 -7.81
C GLU A 432 -36.78 -23.18 -9.29
N LEU A 433 -35.78 -23.86 -9.84
CA LEU A 433 -35.80 -24.40 -11.19
C LEU A 433 -35.93 -25.94 -11.12
N HIS A 434 -36.92 -26.48 -11.80
CA HIS A 434 -37.01 -27.92 -11.99
C HIS A 434 -36.26 -28.34 -13.25
N CYS A 435 -35.26 -29.16 -13.06
CA CYS A 435 -34.33 -29.57 -14.11
C CYS A 435 -34.26 -31.11 -14.20
N THR A 436 -33.75 -31.59 -15.31
CA THR A 436 -33.39 -32.98 -15.53
C THR A 436 -31.91 -33.13 -15.83
N TYR A 437 -31.30 -34.26 -15.44
CA TYR A 437 -29.93 -34.57 -15.80
C TYR A 437 -29.90 -35.79 -16.76
N ASP A 438 -28.83 -35.84 -17.57
CA ASP A 438 -28.57 -37.00 -18.44
C ASP A 438 -27.39 -37.81 -17.88
N PRO A 439 -27.64 -39.03 -17.35
CA PRO A 439 -26.61 -39.87 -16.74
C PRO A 439 -25.44 -40.20 -17.67
N ALA A 440 -25.69 -40.28 -19.00
CA ALA A 440 -24.66 -40.61 -19.99
C ALA A 440 -23.59 -39.52 -20.13
N THR A 441 -23.90 -38.27 -19.67
CA THR A 441 -23.05 -37.09 -19.87
C THR A 441 -22.10 -36.82 -18.71
N ARG A 442 -21.92 -37.78 -17.78
CA ARG A 442 -21.00 -37.60 -16.63
C ARG A 442 -19.62 -37.15 -17.12
N SER A 443 -19.05 -36.14 -16.47
CA SER A 443 -17.69 -35.71 -16.77
C SER A 443 -16.69 -36.86 -16.59
N GLY A 444 -15.75 -36.98 -17.54
CA GLY A 444 -14.80 -38.13 -17.57
C GLY A 444 -15.27 -39.35 -18.35
N LEU A 445 -16.54 -39.38 -18.81
CA LEU A 445 -17.01 -40.42 -19.75
C LEU A 445 -16.90 -39.91 -21.20
N ASP A 446 -16.65 -40.86 -22.13
CA ASP A 446 -16.63 -40.60 -23.56
C ASP A 446 -18.06 -40.41 -24.07
N PHE A 447 -18.55 -39.16 -24.05
CA PHE A 447 -19.85 -38.77 -24.58
C PHE A 447 -19.68 -37.82 -25.75
N THR A 448 -20.10 -38.24 -26.94
CA THR A 448 -19.89 -37.48 -28.21
C THR A 448 -21.17 -37.18 -28.97
N GLU A 449 -22.34 -37.64 -28.52
CA GLU A 449 -23.61 -37.52 -29.25
C GLU A 449 -24.07 -36.09 -29.44
N ARG A 450 -23.81 -35.22 -28.44
CA ARG A 450 -24.12 -33.80 -28.51
C ARG A 450 -23.16 -32.94 -27.67
N LYS A 451 -23.09 -31.65 -27.99
CA LYS A 451 -22.27 -30.65 -27.25
C LYS A 451 -23.17 -29.55 -26.72
N VAL A 452 -22.90 -29.09 -25.49
CA VAL A 452 -23.49 -27.91 -24.90
C VAL A 452 -22.50 -26.74 -24.97
N LYS A 453 -22.98 -25.52 -25.10
CA LYS A 453 -22.12 -24.32 -25.20
C LYS A 453 -21.77 -23.70 -23.86
N GLY A 454 -22.60 -23.94 -22.84
CA GLY A 454 -22.46 -23.33 -21.52
C GLY A 454 -21.94 -24.33 -20.48
N THR A 455 -21.02 -23.86 -19.63
CA THR A 455 -20.64 -24.54 -18.39
C THR A 455 -20.85 -23.58 -17.24
N ILE A 456 -21.61 -24.00 -16.22
CA ILE A 456 -21.83 -23.25 -14.99
C ILE A 456 -21.34 -24.07 -13.80
N HIS A 457 -21.04 -23.40 -12.70
CA HIS A 457 -20.72 -24.06 -11.45
C HIS A 457 -21.94 -24.16 -10.55
N PHE A 458 -21.85 -24.98 -9.53
CA PHE A 458 -22.91 -25.21 -8.58
C PHE A 458 -22.35 -25.51 -7.19
N VAL A 459 -23.21 -25.43 -6.20
CA VAL A 459 -22.96 -25.90 -4.83
C VAL A 459 -24.10 -26.79 -4.42
N ASP A 460 -23.80 -27.92 -3.79
CA ASP A 460 -24.80 -28.83 -3.29
C ASP A 460 -25.60 -28.20 -2.13
N ALA A 461 -26.92 -28.08 -2.27
CA ALA A 461 -27.74 -27.33 -1.32
C ALA A 461 -27.83 -28.00 0.06
N LYS A 462 -27.64 -29.34 0.13
CA LYS A 462 -27.72 -30.10 1.39
C LYS A 462 -26.47 -29.94 2.26
N THR A 463 -25.34 -29.64 1.66
CA THR A 463 -24.04 -29.59 2.33
C THR A 463 -23.36 -28.20 2.24
N ALA A 464 -24.03 -27.27 1.59
CA ALA A 464 -23.52 -25.89 1.43
C ALA A 464 -23.18 -25.23 2.75
N VAL A 465 -22.05 -24.55 2.77
CA VAL A 465 -21.61 -23.72 3.89
C VAL A 465 -21.98 -22.27 3.61
N GLN A 466 -22.67 -21.64 4.56
CA GLN A 466 -22.96 -20.21 4.47
C GLN A 466 -21.73 -19.41 4.86
N ILE A 467 -21.33 -18.47 4.00
CA ILE A 467 -20.18 -17.58 4.22
C ILE A 467 -20.58 -16.12 4.02
N LYS A 468 -19.83 -15.20 4.61
CA LYS A 468 -19.93 -13.75 4.34
C LYS A 468 -18.88 -13.33 3.33
N ILE A 469 -19.27 -12.54 2.36
CA ILE A 469 -18.39 -11.91 1.37
C ILE A 469 -18.44 -10.40 1.55
N ARG A 470 -17.27 -9.77 1.57
CA ARG A 470 -17.12 -8.32 1.56
C ARG A 470 -16.50 -7.86 0.25
N GLU A 471 -17.20 -6.96 -0.41
CA GLU A 471 -16.72 -6.27 -1.61
C GLU A 471 -16.39 -4.83 -1.25
N TYR A 472 -15.37 -4.29 -1.89
CA TYR A 472 -14.83 -2.95 -1.60
C TYR A 472 -14.76 -2.11 -2.87
N ASP A 473 -15.14 -0.84 -2.73
CA ASP A 473 -15.03 0.19 -3.74
C ASP A 473 -14.20 1.36 -3.20
N GLN A 474 -14.04 2.43 -3.97
CA GLN A 474 -13.32 3.63 -3.57
C GLN A 474 -13.83 4.17 -2.24
N LEU A 475 -12.91 4.40 -1.30
CA LEU A 475 -13.23 4.88 0.04
C LEU A 475 -13.76 6.32 0.04
N LEU A 476 -13.23 7.15 -0.88
CA LEU A 476 -13.61 8.54 -1.06
C LEU A 476 -14.06 8.78 -2.49
N ILE A 477 -15.09 9.59 -2.65
CA ILE A 477 -15.64 10.06 -3.92
C ILE A 477 -15.76 11.59 -3.91
N GLU A 478 -15.81 12.21 -5.09
CA GLU A 478 -16.08 13.64 -5.19
C GLU A 478 -17.59 13.91 -5.10
N ASP A 479 -17.96 14.86 -4.26
CA ASP A 479 -19.34 15.39 -4.19
C ASP A 479 -19.63 16.34 -5.37
N GLU A 480 -20.86 16.88 -5.43
CA GLU A 480 -21.28 17.83 -6.46
C GLU A 480 -20.44 19.12 -6.50
N ASN A 481 -19.73 19.44 -5.42
CA ASN A 481 -18.87 20.62 -5.29
C ASN A 481 -17.38 20.30 -5.53
N GLY A 482 -17.04 19.05 -5.84
CA GLY A 482 -15.66 18.59 -6.03
C GLY A 482 -14.90 18.34 -4.73
N ASN A 483 -15.60 18.22 -3.58
CA ASN A 483 -14.96 17.85 -2.32
C ASN A 483 -14.91 16.33 -2.19
N LEU A 484 -13.80 15.83 -1.62
CA LEU A 484 -13.67 14.42 -1.28
C LEU A 484 -14.50 14.10 -0.03
N VAL A 485 -15.46 13.20 -0.18
CA VAL A 485 -16.35 12.74 0.90
C VAL A 485 -16.31 11.21 1.01
N PRO A 486 -16.58 10.64 2.20
CA PRO A 486 -16.68 9.19 2.36
C PRO A 486 -17.75 8.58 1.45
N ASN A 487 -17.40 7.48 0.78
CA ASN A 487 -18.33 6.69 0.00
C ASN A 487 -19.04 5.65 0.89
N GLU A 488 -20.30 5.85 1.19
CA GLU A 488 -21.10 4.92 2.00
C GLU A 488 -21.21 3.52 1.38
N ALA A 489 -21.14 3.42 0.05
CA ALA A 489 -21.16 2.16 -0.69
C ALA A 489 -19.78 1.50 -0.81
N SER A 490 -18.75 2.07 -0.17
CA SER A 490 -17.36 1.55 -0.26
C SER A 490 -17.15 0.15 0.32
N LYS A 491 -18.11 -0.34 1.14
CA LYS A 491 -18.10 -1.70 1.72
C LYS A 491 -19.50 -2.31 1.59
N VAL A 492 -19.60 -3.39 0.87
CA VAL A 492 -20.85 -4.18 0.73
C VAL A 492 -20.61 -5.57 1.30
N GLU A 493 -21.47 -6.02 2.19
CA GLU A 493 -21.46 -7.38 2.76
C GLU A 493 -22.63 -8.18 2.21
N LYS A 494 -22.34 -9.42 1.77
CA LYS A 494 -23.32 -10.36 1.21
C LYS A 494 -23.16 -11.70 1.88
N ILE A 495 -24.25 -12.45 1.95
CA ILE A 495 -24.25 -13.89 2.26
C ILE A 495 -24.11 -14.66 0.96
N ALA A 496 -23.23 -15.67 0.96
CA ALA A 496 -23.04 -16.59 -0.14
C ALA A 496 -23.03 -18.04 0.35
N TYR A 497 -23.21 -18.97 -0.58
CA TYR A 497 -23.17 -20.40 -0.31
C TYR A 497 -21.96 -21.03 -1.00
N ALA A 498 -21.17 -21.74 -0.22
CA ALA A 498 -19.91 -22.31 -0.65
C ALA A 498 -19.89 -23.83 -0.58
N GLU A 499 -19.02 -24.46 -1.36
CA GLU A 499 -18.73 -25.89 -1.21
C GLU A 499 -18.18 -26.20 0.20
N PRO A 500 -18.39 -27.42 0.73
CA PRO A 500 -18.05 -27.78 2.12
C PRO A 500 -16.60 -27.51 2.52
N ALA A 501 -15.65 -27.59 1.59
CA ALA A 501 -14.23 -27.37 1.85
C ALA A 501 -13.93 -25.99 2.44
N LEU A 502 -14.76 -24.96 2.17
CA LEU A 502 -14.57 -23.63 2.74
C LEU A 502 -14.97 -23.52 4.22
N ALA A 503 -15.62 -24.53 4.81
CA ALA A 503 -15.83 -24.59 6.26
C ALA A 503 -14.50 -24.65 7.04
N GLU A 504 -13.48 -25.25 6.45
CA GLU A 504 -12.15 -25.44 7.05
C GLU A 504 -11.18 -24.27 6.76
N ALA A 505 -11.62 -23.26 5.98
CA ALA A 505 -10.78 -22.14 5.60
C ALA A 505 -10.28 -21.37 6.84
N LYS A 506 -8.97 -21.09 6.85
CA LYS A 506 -8.30 -20.38 7.94
C LYS A 506 -8.07 -18.92 7.56
N ALA A 507 -8.04 -18.07 8.58
CA ALA A 507 -7.70 -16.65 8.44
C ALA A 507 -6.41 -16.47 7.62
N GLY A 508 -6.45 -15.62 6.60
CA GLY A 508 -5.33 -15.34 5.70
C GLY A 508 -5.20 -16.26 4.48
N GLU A 509 -5.98 -17.34 4.40
CA GLU A 509 -5.99 -18.21 3.22
C GLU A 509 -6.69 -17.51 2.04
N ARG A 510 -6.12 -17.69 0.85
CA ARG A 510 -6.61 -17.10 -0.40
C ARG A 510 -7.17 -18.15 -1.34
N PHE A 511 -8.27 -17.79 -2.01
CA PHE A 511 -8.94 -18.66 -2.96
C PHE A 511 -9.41 -17.87 -4.19
N GLN A 512 -9.52 -18.55 -5.32
CA GLN A 512 -10.32 -18.07 -6.44
C GLN A 512 -11.75 -18.57 -6.25
N PHE A 513 -12.72 -17.70 -6.04
CA PHE A 513 -14.11 -18.07 -6.19
C PHE A 513 -14.43 -18.15 -7.68
N PHE A 514 -14.73 -19.35 -8.13
CA PHE A 514 -14.82 -19.65 -9.55
C PHE A 514 -15.77 -18.69 -10.27
N ARG A 515 -15.26 -17.98 -11.28
CA ARG A 515 -15.94 -16.93 -12.06
C ARG A 515 -16.21 -15.61 -11.36
N HIS A 516 -15.99 -15.46 -10.06
CA HIS A 516 -16.23 -14.21 -9.31
C HIS A 516 -14.98 -13.36 -9.12
N GLY A 517 -13.90 -13.96 -8.64
CA GLY A 517 -12.67 -13.22 -8.33
C GLY A 517 -11.74 -13.97 -7.40
N TYR A 518 -10.79 -13.23 -6.86
CA TYR A 518 -9.89 -13.70 -5.81
C TYR A 518 -10.33 -13.15 -4.47
N TYR A 519 -10.30 -13.97 -3.45
CA TYR A 519 -10.78 -13.67 -2.11
C TYR A 519 -9.79 -14.17 -1.06
N ILE A 520 -9.77 -13.51 0.09
CA ILE A 520 -8.99 -13.91 1.27
C ILE A 520 -9.93 -14.08 2.46
N ALA A 521 -9.76 -15.14 3.23
CA ALA A 521 -10.39 -15.25 4.54
C ALA A 521 -9.85 -14.16 5.46
N ASP A 522 -10.72 -13.25 5.92
CA ASP A 522 -10.32 -12.06 6.70
C ASP A 522 -9.55 -12.48 7.95
N SER A 523 -8.37 -11.87 8.16
CA SER A 523 -7.45 -12.23 9.23
C SER A 523 -7.96 -11.93 10.65
N LYS A 524 -8.98 -11.08 10.79
CA LYS A 524 -9.55 -10.68 12.08
C LYS A 524 -10.96 -11.22 12.31
N LEU A 525 -11.72 -11.45 11.23
CA LEU A 525 -13.14 -11.75 11.32
C LEU A 525 -13.47 -13.22 11.04
N THR A 526 -12.59 -13.95 10.33
CA THR A 526 -12.77 -15.37 10.11
C THR A 526 -12.47 -16.14 11.40
N THR A 527 -13.47 -16.90 11.85
CA THR A 527 -13.40 -17.80 13.01
C THR A 527 -13.78 -19.22 12.59
N ASP A 528 -13.78 -20.17 13.53
CA ASP A 528 -14.26 -21.52 13.25
C ASP A 528 -15.77 -21.52 12.95
N ASP A 529 -16.54 -20.65 13.58
CA ASP A 529 -18.01 -20.57 13.46
C ASP A 529 -18.47 -19.69 12.29
N GLU A 530 -17.68 -18.69 11.90
CA GLU A 530 -18.05 -17.72 10.85
C GLU A 530 -16.90 -17.50 9.87
N LYS A 531 -17.18 -17.70 8.60
CA LYS A 531 -16.21 -17.49 7.51
C LYS A 531 -16.52 -16.17 6.80
N VAL A 532 -15.59 -15.22 6.90
CA VAL A 532 -15.68 -13.89 6.27
C VAL A 532 -14.58 -13.74 5.23
N PHE A 533 -14.96 -13.47 4.00
CA PHE A 533 -14.02 -13.34 2.88
C PHE A 533 -14.02 -11.92 2.31
N ASN A 534 -12.84 -11.34 2.21
CA ASN A 534 -12.62 -10.07 1.53
C ASN A 534 -12.31 -10.30 0.05
N LYS A 535 -13.00 -9.61 -0.83
CA LYS A 535 -12.66 -9.61 -2.26
C LYS A 535 -11.36 -8.86 -2.48
N ILE A 536 -10.37 -9.56 -3.04
CA ILE A 536 -9.07 -8.99 -3.38
C ILE A 536 -9.19 -8.21 -4.68
N VAL A 537 -9.44 -8.92 -5.78
CA VAL A 537 -9.65 -8.36 -7.14
C VAL A 537 -10.59 -9.26 -7.94
N GLY A 538 -11.27 -8.68 -8.94
CA GLY A 538 -12.06 -9.43 -9.90
C GLY A 538 -11.19 -10.19 -10.91
N LEU A 539 -11.79 -11.11 -11.69
CA LEU A 539 -11.07 -11.91 -12.70
C LEU A 539 -10.69 -11.10 -13.96
N LYS A 540 -11.47 -10.09 -14.32
CA LYS A 540 -11.22 -9.28 -15.51
C LYS A 540 -10.32 -8.12 -15.18
N SER A 541 -9.25 -7.94 -15.95
CA SER A 541 -8.41 -6.76 -15.89
C SER A 541 -9.01 -5.63 -16.72
N SER A 542 -9.11 -4.44 -16.12
CA SER A 542 -9.38 -3.19 -16.85
C SER A 542 -8.09 -2.56 -17.40
N TYR A 543 -6.94 -3.01 -16.94
CA TYR A 543 -5.63 -2.56 -17.40
C TYR A 543 -5.41 -2.97 -18.86
N LYS A 544 -4.99 -2.01 -19.68
CA LYS A 544 -4.55 -2.24 -21.05
C LYS A 544 -3.11 -1.76 -21.13
N PRO A 545 -2.14 -2.66 -21.38
CA PRO A 545 -0.76 -2.24 -21.57
C PRO A 545 -0.70 -1.26 -22.76
N ASN A 546 0.00 -0.17 -22.60
CA ASN A 546 0.30 0.73 -23.71
C ASN A 546 1.07 -0.08 -24.77
N LYS A 547 0.54 -0.08 -25.99
CA LYS A 547 1.18 -0.73 -27.15
C LYS A 547 2.45 -0.01 -27.54
#